data_70129873cb22b0876010d8cdff6e1044
#
_entry.id   70129873cb22b0876010d8cdff6e1044
#
_cell.length_a   1.000
_cell.length_b   1.000
_cell.length_c   1.000
_cell.angle_alpha   90.00
_cell.angle_beta   90.00
_cell.angle_gamma   90.00
#
_symmetry.space_group_name_H-M   'P 1'
#
loop_
_entity.id
_entity.type
_entity.pdbx_description
1 polymer ?
#
loop_
_entity_poly.entity_id
_entity_poly.type
_entity_poly.pdbx_seq_one_letter_code
_entity_poly.pdbx_strand_id
1 'polypeptide(L)'
;MRRPLFLIWAAFRWVLLMFLIVPAMDAPLVANLSSPVHPVKTWIGNASWYGPGFNGRKTANGERFDSEALTAAHPHLPFGSIVRIVNTRNGKFEVVRINDRGPYQEGREIDVSYRVARKIGLLHSGVSQVRLELMQLPRKR
;
A
#
# COMPACT_ATOMS: atom_id res chain seq x y z
N MET A 1 -12.70 51.75 -73.72
CA MET A 1 -11.55 51.60 -72.84
C MET A 1 -11.75 50.37 -71.96
N ARG A 2 -11.09 49.29 -72.30
CA ARG A 2 -11.22 48.00 -71.59
C ARG A 2 -9.99 47.84 -70.65
N ARG A 3 -10.26 47.73 -69.38
CA ARG A 3 -9.17 47.41 -68.40
C ARG A 3 -9.12 45.88 -68.23
N PRO A 4 -7.97 45.22 -68.26
CA PRO A 4 -7.86 43.78 -68.16
C PRO A 4 -7.93 43.35 -66.68
N LEU A 5 -8.77 42.36 -66.43
CA LEU A 5 -8.90 41.59 -65.20
C LEU A 5 -7.81 40.50 -65.11
N PHE A 6 -6.58 40.86 -64.78
CA PHE A 6 -5.52 39.87 -64.69
C PHE A 6 -4.56 40.09 -63.48
N LEU A 7 -5.06 40.34 -62.30
CA LEU A 7 -4.15 40.49 -61.15
C LEU A 7 -4.78 40.04 -59.82
N ILE A 8 -5.65 39.03 -59.79
CA ILE A 8 -6.20 38.51 -58.51
C ILE A 8 -5.92 37.01 -58.30
N TRP A 9 -5.03 36.39 -59.06
CA TRP A 9 -4.79 34.95 -58.94
C TRP A 9 -3.37 34.59 -58.42
N ALA A 10 -2.62 35.54 -57.90
CA ALA A 10 -1.26 35.27 -57.41
C ALA A 10 -1.09 35.28 -55.87
N ALA A 11 -2.20 35.56 -55.11
CA ALA A 11 -2.09 35.71 -53.68
C ALA A 11 -2.61 34.50 -52.86
N PHE A 12 -3.06 33.43 -53.53
CA PHE A 12 -3.69 32.29 -52.81
C PHE A 12 -2.85 31.00 -52.80
N ARG A 13 -1.61 31.04 -53.17
CA ARG A 13 -0.75 29.83 -53.26
C ARG A 13 0.32 29.69 -52.18
N TRP A 14 0.38 30.55 -51.18
CA TRP A 14 1.38 30.48 -50.11
C TRP A 14 0.86 30.22 -48.71
N VAL A 15 -0.46 29.90 -48.54
CA VAL A 15 -1.06 29.64 -47.23
C VAL A 15 -1.18 28.15 -46.92
N LEU A 16 -0.80 27.26 -47.81
CA LEU A 16 -1.07 25.81 -47.69
C LEU A 16 0.16 24.93 -47.43
N LEU A 17 1.23 25.50 -46.88
CA LEU A 17 2.45 24.74 -46.55
C LEU A 17 3.05 25.08 -45.19
N MET A 18 2.23 25.53 -44.24
CA MET A 18 2.62 25.69 -42.85
C MET A 18 1.77 24.83 -41.92
N PHE A 19 1.39 23.63 -42.34
CA PHE A 19 0.80 22.64 -41.45
C PHE A 19 1.70 21.40 -41.43
N LEU A 20 2.01 20.96 -40.22
CA LEU A 20 2.60 19.66 -39.85
C LEU A 20 4.12 19.65 -39.72
N ILE A 21 4.64 20.39 -38.75
CA ILE A 21 5.64 19.83 -37.84
C ILE A 21 5.08 20.07 -36.45
N VAL A 22 4.13 19.23 -36.02
CA VAL A 22 3.88 18.97 -34.61
C VAL A 22 5.01 18.04 -34.20
N PRO A 23 5.96 18.47 -33.34
CA PRO A 23 6.87 17.51 -32.77
C PRO A 23 6.00 16.49 -32.03
N ALA A 24 6.15 15.23 -32.37
CA ALA A 24 5.64 14.16 -31.55
C ALA A 24 6.23 14.42 -30.16
N MET A 25 5.43 14.97 -29.26
CA MET A 25 5.74 14.94 -27.84
C MET A 25 5.78 13.47 -27.50
N ASP A 26 6.99 12.93 -27.39
CA ASP A 26 7.22 11.67 -26.72
C ASP A 26 6.58 11.81 -25.34
N ALA A 27 5.36 11.32 -25.23
CA ALA A 27 4.73 11.19 -23.94
C ALA A 27 5.70 10.39 -23.09
N PRO A 28 6.12 10.90 -21.90
CA PRO A 28 6.98 10.13 -21.05
C PRO A 28 6.29 8.80 -20.84
N LEU A 29 6.98 7.71 -21.18
CA LEU A 29 6.56 6.36 -20.89
C LEU A 29 6.48 6.28 -19.36
N VAL A 30 5.37 6.71 -18.78
CA VAL A 30 5.04 6.42 -17.39
C VAL A 30 4.90 4.91 -17.33
N ALA A 31 6.05 4.25 -17.20
CA ALA A 31 6.10 2.86 -16.83
C ALA A 31 5.24 2.74 -15.58
N ASN A 32 4.08 2.15 -15.74
CA ASN A 32 3.15 1.89 -14.65
C ASN A 32 3.84 0.86 -13.74
N LEU A 33 4.62 1.38 -12.76
CA LEU A 33 5.40 0.60 -11.79
C LEU A 33 4.53 -0.03 -10.70
N SER A 34 3.25 -0.16 -10.91
CA SER A 34 2.38 -0.96 -10.05
C SER A 34 2.36 -2.41 -10.51
N SER A 35 3.51 -3.07 -10.49
CA SER A 35 3.51 -4.53 -10.43
C SER A 35 2.75 -4.93 -9.17
N PRO A 36 1.77 -5.86 -9.26
CA PRO A 36 1.08 -6.32 -8.07
C PRO A 36 2.11 -6.86 -7.08
N VAL A 37 2.16 -6.25 -5.90
CA VAL A 37 3.06 -6.70 -4.82
C VAL A 37 2.52 -8.02 -4.32
N HIS A 38 3.08 -9.12 -4.77
CA HIS A 38 2.72 -10.46 -4.31
C HIS A 38 3.34 -10.71 -2.93
N PRO A 39 2.59 -11.31 -1.99
CA PRO A 39 3.14 -11.67 -0.70
C PRO A 39 4.23 -12.76 -0.85
N VAL A 40 5.26 -12.67 -0.02
CA VAL A 40 6.33 -13.69 0.08
C VAL A 40 5.77 -15.01 0.62
N LYS A 41 4.82 -14.92 1.55
CA LYS A 41 4.16 -16.06 2.19
C LYS A 41 2.76 -15.65 2.65
N THR A 42 1.82 -16.59 2.56
CA THR A 42 0.44 -16.41 3.01
C THR A 42 0.00 -17.61 3.85
N TRP A 43 -0.68 -17.35 4.97
CA TRP A 43 -1.25 -18.41 5.82
C TRP A 43 -2.47 -17.87 6.60
N ILE A 44 -3.21 -18.77 7.21
CA ILE A 44 -4.36 -18.47 8.09
C ILE A 44 -3.90 -18.64 9.54
N GLY A 45 -4.31 -17.70 10.39
CA GLY A 45 -4.07 -17.73 11.83
C GLY A 45 -5.14 -16.96 12.57
N ASN A 46 -5.04 -16.91 13.90
CA ASN A 46 -5.93 -16.12 14.74
C ASN A 46 -5.21 -14.86 15.22
N ALA A 47 -5.87 -13.72 15.05
CA ALA A 47 -5.39 -12.44 15.57
C ALA A 47 -6.16 -12.06 16.83
N SER A 48 -5.47 -11.49 17.80
CA SER A 48 -6.02 -10.74 18.92
C SER A 48 -5.40 -9.33 18.96
N TRP A 49 -5.71 -8.55 19.98
CA TRP A 49 -5.19 -7.21 20.10
C TRP A 49 -4.78 -6.87 21.53
N TYR A 50 -3.82 -5.97 21.66
CA TYR A 50 -3.35 -5.50 22.96
C TYR A 50 -4.46 -4.74 23.70
N GLY A 51 -4.78 -5.18 24.90
CA GLY A 51 -5.73 -4.50 25.78
C GLY A 51 -5.21 -3.12 26.25
N PRO A 52 -6.10 -2.33 26.87
CA PRO A 52 -5.70 -1.11 27.56
C PRO A 52 -4.65 -1.40 28.63
N GLY A 53 -3.69 -0.53 28.84
CA GLY A 53 -2.62 -0.67 29.83
C GLY A 53 -1.28 -1.15 29.28
N PHE A 54 -1.20 -1.51 28.01
CA PHE A 54 0.08 -1.79 27.36
C PHE A 54 0.74 -0.55 26.78
N ASN A 55 -0.03 0.52 26.52
CA ASN A 55 0.49 1.73 25.89
C ASN A 55 1.67 2.31 26.69
N GLY A 56 2.75 2.68 25.99
CA GLY A 56 3.99 3.18 26.55
C GLY A 56 4.95 2.14 27.11
N ARG A 57 4.55 0.87 27.22
CA ARG A 57 5.44 -0.23 27.64
C ARG A 57 6.50 -0.50 26.55
N LYS A 58 7.66 -0.97 26.95
CA LYS A 58 8.73 -1.34 26.04
C LYS A 58 8.38 -2.64 25.31
N THR A 59 8.45 -2.62 23.98
CA THR A 59 8.29 -3.81 23.15
C THR A 59 9.61 -4.61 23.08
N ALA A 60 9.54 -5.83 22.55
CA ALA A 60 10.70 -6.71 22.48
C ALA A 60 11.81 -6.18 21.57
N ASN A 61 11.52 -5.33 20.58
CA ASN A 61 12.53 -4.67 19.77
C ASN A 61 13.11 -3.39 20.39
N GLY A 62 12.62 -3.00 21.58
CA GLY A 62 13.09 -1.83 22.30
C GLY A 62 12.31 -0.54 22.10
N GLU A 63 11.37 -0.51 21.16
CA GLU A 63 10.45 0.61 20.98
C GLU A 63 9.45 0.73 22.15
N ARG A 64 8.81 1.89 22.28
CA ARG A 64 7.64 2.00 23.14
C ARG A 64 6.38 1.65 22.35
N PHE A 65 5.54 0.81 22.96
CA PHE A 65 4.26 0.46 22.36
C PHE A 65 3.34 1.69 22.28
N ASP A 66 2.84 1.94 21.09
CA ASP A 66 1.83 2.94 20.79
C ASP A 66 0.58 2.23 20.26
N SER A 67 -0.52 2.35 21.00
CA SER A 67 -1.81 1.73 20.63
C SER A 67 -2.38 2.29 19.32
N GLU A 68 -1.96 3.48 18.89
CA GLU A 68 -2.37 4.12 17.64
C GLU A 68 -1.40 3.87 16.47
N ALA A 69 -0.30 3.18 16.69
CA ALA A 69 0.63 2.79 15.63
C ALA A 69 0.14 1.56 14.83
N LEU A 70 0.61 1.42 13.60
CA LEU A 70 0.34 0.25 12.75
C LEU A 70 1.39 -0.83 13.01
N THR A 71 1.33 -1.44 14.19
CA THR A 71 2.29 -2.45 14.65
C THR A 71 1.61 -3.70 15.18
N ALA A 72 2.38 -4.79 15.26
CA ALA A 72 1.94 -6.06 15.80
C ALA A 72 3.07 -6.85 16.45
N ALA A 73 2.69 -7.81 17.31
CA ALA A 73 3.56 -8.85 17.83
C ALA A 73 3.36 -10.15 17.06
N HIS A 74 4.46 -10.84 16.77
CA HIS A 74 4.46 -12.19 16.21
C HIS A 74 5.58 -13.02 16.84
N PRO A 75 5.35 -14.33 17.14
CA PRO A 75 6.35 -15.14 17.83
C PRO A 75 7.68 -15.27 17.09
N HIS A 76 7.65 -15.40 15.77
CA HIS A 76 8.79 -15.83 14.98
C HIS A 76 9.23 -14.89 13.86
N LEU A 77 8.35 -14.04 13.33
CA LEU A 77 8.73 -13.14 12.25
C LEU A 77 9.81 -12.15 12.70
N PRO A 78 10.84 -11.89 11.89
CA PRO A 78 11.85 -10.89 12.21
C PRO A 78 11.25 -9.51 12.49
N PHE A 79 11.82 -8.76 13.44
CA PHE A 79 11.43 -7.38 13.66
C PHE A 79 11.61 -6.55 12.40
N GLY A 80 10.65 -5.68 12.09
CA GLY A 80 10.64 -4.90 10.86
C GLY A 80 9.98 -5.60 9.68
N SER A 81 9.55 -6.87 9.81
CA SER A 81 8.73 -7.52 8.79
C SER A 81 7.43 -6.77 8.58
N ILE A 82 7.00 -6.66 7.33
CA ILE A 82 5.74 -6.02 6.93
C ILE A 82 4.73 -7.12 6.59
N VAL A 83 3.59 -7.07 7.27
CA VAL A 83 2.52 -8.07 7.13
C VAL A 83 1.20 -7.37 6.83
N ARG A 84 0.50 -7.82 5.79
CA ARG A 84 -0.89 -7.46 5.56
C ARG A 84 -1.78 -8.46 6.28
N ILE A 85 -2.67 -7.97 7.13
CA ILE A 85 -3.59 -8.75 7.95
C ILE A 85 -4.99 -8.53 7.39
N VAL A 86 -5.62 -9.58 6.90
CA VAL A 86 -6.97 -9.54 6.33
C VAL A 86 -7.91 -10.30 7.25
N ASN A 87 -8.92 -9.64 7.79
CA ASN A 87 -9.99 -10.29 8.53
C ASN A 87 -10.86 -11.11 7.56
N THR A 88 -10.84 -12.43 7.71
CA THR A 88 -11.52 -13.35 6.77
C THR A 88 -13.04 -13.24 6.82
N ARG A 89 -13.61 -12.67 7.90
CA ARG A 89 -15.06 -12.53 8.08
C ARG A 89 -15.66 -11.35 7.32
N ASN A 90 -14.90 -10.27 7.14
CA ASN A 90 -15.41 -9.03 6.56
C ASN A 90 -14.55 -8.47 5.41
N GLY A 91 -13.40 -9.09 5.10
CA GLY A 91 -12.46 -8.68 4.07
C GLY A 91 -11.67 -7.41 4.37
N LYS A 92 -11.89 -6.75 5.52
CA LYS A 92 -11.12 -5.58 5.91
C LYS A 92 -9.67 -5.96 6.19
N PHE A 93 -8.75 -5.09 5.86
CA PHE A 93 -7.33 -5.35 6.05
C PHE A 93 -6.57 -4.10 6.52
N GLU A 94 -5.39 -4.36 7.09
CA GLU A 94 -4.41 -3.33 7.39
C GLU A 94 -3.00 -3.92 7.23
N VAL A 95 -2.03 -3.05 6.95
CA VAL A 95 -0.62 -3.39 6.85
C VAL A 95 0.10 -2.94 8.10
N VAL A 96 0.83 -3.86 8.73
CA VAL A 96 1.52 -3.63 9.99
C VAL A 96 2.99 -3.96 9.91
N ARG A 97 3.77 -3.38 10.81
CA ARG A 97 5.17 -3.72 11.04
C ARG A 97 5.29 -4.54 12.33
N ILE A 98 6.04 -5.63 12.29
CA ILE A 98 6.35 -6.45 13.47
C ILE A 98 7.43 -5.76 14.30
N ASN A 99 7.10 -5.43 15.56
CA ASN A 99 8.02 -4.80 16.51
C ASN A 99 8.04 -5.44 17.88
N ASP A 100 7.22 -6.50 18.08
CA ASP A 100 7.12 -7.16 19.39
C ASP A 100 7.06 -8.68 19.23
N ARG A 101 7.19 -9.40 20.37
CA ARG A 101 7.09 -10.85 20.49
C ARG A 101 5.80 -11.25 21.21
N GLY A 102 5.29 -12.40 20.83
CA GLY A 102 3.99 -12.92 21.24
C GLY A 102 3.04 -13.02 20.03
N PRO A 103 1.79 -13.43 20.26
CA PRO A 103 1.27 -13.99 21.50
C PRO A 103 1.90 -15.33 21.87
N TYR A 104 1.92 -15.63 23.17
CA TYR A 104 2.40 -16.93 23.69
C TYR A 104 1.26 -17.85 24.10
N GLN A 105 0.02 -17.42 23.91
CA GLN A 105 -1.16 -18.23 24.15
C GLN A 105 -1.43 -19.14 22.95
N GLU A 106 -1.67 -20.41 23.25
CA GLU A 106 -2.03 -21.39 22.22
C GLU A 106 -3.24 -20.94 21.39
N GLY A 107 -3.19 -21.21 20.10
CA GLY A 107 -4.24 -20.85 19.14
C GLY A 107 -4.26 -19.40 18.69
N ARG A 108 -3.33 -18.55 19.16
CA ARG A 108 -3.14 -17.18 18.65
C ARG A 108 -1.83 -17.06 17.90
N GLU A 109 -1.84 -16.32 16.80
CA GLU A 109 -0.70 -16.16 15.89
C GLU A 109 -0.13 -14.75 15.91
N ILE A 110 -0.97 -13.74 16.07
CA ILE A 110 -0.57 -12.34 15.99
C ILE A 110 -1.39 -11.47 16.93
N ASP A 111 -0.76 -10.55 17.65
CA ASP A 111 -1.41 -9.52 18.44
C ASP A 111 -1.22 -8.16 17.78
N VAL A 112 -2.32 -7.49 17.45
CA VAL A 112 -2.27 -6.20 16.78
C VAL A 112 -2.53 -5.03 17.73
N SER A 113 -2.11 -3.81 17.34
CA SER A 113 -2.45 -2.60 18.08
C SER A 113 -3.96 -2.34 18.06
N TYR A 114 -4.42 -1.49 18.99
CA TYR A 114 -5.84 -1.07 19.07
C TYR A 114 -6.32 -0.44 17.76
N ARG A 115 -5.50 0.44 17.16
CA ARG A 115 -5.83 1.07 15.88
C ARG A 115 -6.07 0.04 14.78
N VAL A 116 -5.21 -0.96 14.68
CA VAL A 116 -5.35 -2.02 13.68
C VAL A 116 -6.62 -2.82 13.93
N ALA A 117 -6.85 -3.24 15.19
CA ALA A 117 -8.05 -3.99 15.58
C ALA A 117 -9.34 -3.24 15.22
N ARG A 118 -9.37 -1.93 15.46
CA ARG A 118 -10.49 -1.07 15.08
C ARG A 118 -10.70 -1.05 13.58
N LYS A 119 -9.64 -0.88 12.80
CA LYS A 119 -9.71 -0.79 11.34
C LYS A 119 -10.19 -2.08 10.69
N ILE A 120 -9.74 -3.23 11.17
CA ILE A 120 -10.12 -4.52 10.59
C ILE A 120 -11.35 -5.16 11.25
N GLY A 121 -11.97 -4.47 12.22
CA GLY A 121 -13.21 -4.94 12.87
C GLY A 121 -13.01 -6.06 13.88
N LEU A 122 -11.87 -6.05 14.62
CA LEU A 122 -11.53 -7.06 15.63
C LEU A 122 -12.00 -6.73 17.05
N LEU A 123 -12.35 -5.46 17.34
CA LEU A 123 -12.57 -5.01 18.72
C LEU A 123 -13.65 -5.79 19.46
N HIS A 124 -14.76 -6.12 18.78
CA HIS A 124 -15.89 -6.78 19.41
C HIS A 124 -15.69 -8.28 19.59
N SER A 125 -14.94 -8.93 18.71
CA SER A 125 -14.70 -10.37 18.79
C SER A 125 -13.55 -10.75 19.72
N GLY A 126 -12.66 -9.81 20.02
CA GLY A 126 -11.43 -10.04 20.77
C GLY A 126 -10.40 -10.90 20.03
N VAL A 127 -10.84 -12.03 19.49
CA VAL A 127 -10.04 -12.94 18.64
C VAL A 127 -10.82 -13.23 17.35
N SER A 128 -10.15 -13.23 16.22
CA SER A 128 -10.74 -13.58 14.93
C SER A 128 -9.71 -14.25 14.01
N GLN A 129 -10.24 -15.12 13.15
CA GLN A 129 -9.44 -15.70 12.08
C GLN A 129 -9.07 -14.62 11.06
N VAL A 130 -7.80 -14.60 10.71
CA VAL A 130 -7.22 -13.69 9.74
C VAL A 130 -6.38 -14.44 8.71
N ARG A 131 -6.26 -13.87 7.52
CA ARG A 131 -5.23 -14.24 6.58
C ARG A 131 -4.05 -13.29 6.76
N LEU A 132 -2.89 -13.88 6.99
CA LEU A 132 -1.62 -13.19 7.15
C LEU A 132 -0.83 -13.29 5.85
N GLU A 133 -0.39 -12.17 5.35
CA GLU A 133 0.36 -12.07 4.12
C GLU A 133 1.68 -11.33 4.39
N LEU A 134 2.78 -12.07 4.43
CA LEU A 134 4.11 -11.49 4.57
C LEU A 134 4.48 -10.75 3.29
N MET A 135 4.51 -9.43 3.35
CA MET A 135 4.79 -8.58 2.20
C MET A 135 6.28 -8.32 2.03
N GLN A 136 7.00 -8.18 3.14
CA GLN A 136 8.42 -7.84 3.12
C GLN A 136 9.11 -8.31 4.39
N LEU A 137 10.30 -8.90 4.23
CA LEU A 137 11.25 -9.12 5.31
C LEU A 137 12.13 -7.87 5.52
N PRO A 138 12.68 -7.64 6.73
CA PRO A 138 13.62 -6.56 6.95
C PRO A 138 14.86 -6.76 6.10
N ARG A 139 15.42 -5.66 5.58
CA ARG A 139 16.71 -5.71 4.87
C ARG A 139 17.80 -6.16 5.85
N LYS A 140 18.60 -7.15 5.48
CA LYS A 140 19.82 -7.48 6.21
C LYS A 140 20.75 -6.26 6.12
N ARG A 141 21.15 -5.74 7.27
CA ARG A 141 22.25 -4.77 7.36
C ARG A 141 23.57 -5.49 7.22
#